data_32a7570907be410b4fadcfe8f82c9307
#
_entry.id   32a7570907be410b4fadcfe8f82c9307
#
_cell.length_a   1.000
_cell.length_b   1.000
_cell.length_c   1.000
_cell.angle_alpha   90.00
_cell.angle_beta   90.00
_cell.angle_gamma   90.00
#
_symmetry.space_group_name_H-M   'P 1'
#
loop_
_entity.id
_entity.type
_entity.pdbx_description
1 polymer ?
#
loop_
_entity_poly.entity_id
_entity_poly.type
_entity_poly.pdbx_seq_one_letter_code
_entity_poly.pdbx_strand_id
1 'polypeptide(L)'
;MGEQNIQKSVKAAMDAAEAALSEKKPFCVTHVDVGLDTTAVREAVIEVMDQKGLPIMLFSTDEASNKAVIYAGVPPNSSSGFKVLDWLTPSIAPLKGRGGGGKNGVAQGQGSDASQLKEAMELANNIASMKLS
;
A
#
# COMPACT_ATOMS: atom_id res chain seq x y z
N MET A 1 -1.31 16.81 15.11
CA MET A 1 -0.95 15.41 15.22
C MET A 1 -1.10 14.68 13.90
N GLY A 2 -2.24 14.78 13.21
CA GLY A 2 -2.44 14.14 11.91
C GLY A 2 -1.45 14.58 10.83
N GLU A 3 -1.09 15.85 10.82
CA GLU A 3 -0.17 16.37 9.82
C GLU A 3 1.21 15.74 9.88
N GLN A 4 1.72 15.48 11.08
CA GLN A 4 3.03 14.85 11.24
C GLN A 4 3.02 13.43 10.70
N ASN A 5 1.93 12.69 10.94
CA ASN A 5 1.79 11.34 10.42
C ASN A 5 1.66 11.34 8.90
N ILE A 6 0.93 12.31 8.35
CA ILE A 6 0.80 12.45 6.90
C ILE A 6 2.17 12.73 6.27
N GLN A 7 2.93 13.67 6.82
CA GLN A 7 4.26 14.00 6.31
C GLN A 7 5.21 12.80 6.40
N LYS A 8 5.17 12.09 7.51
CA LYS A 8 5.99 10.90 7.71
C LYS A 8 5.65 9.82 6.69
N SER A 9 4.36 9.57 6.50
CA SER A 9 3.90 8.55 5.56
C SER A 9 4.23 8.92 4.12
N VAL A 10 3.99 10.17 3.74
CA VAL A 10 4.28 10.65 2.39
C VAL A 10 5.78 10.54 2.11
N LYS A 11 6.61 10.98 3.04
CA LYS A 11 8.07 10.89 2.84
C LYS A 11 8.52 9.46 2.68
N ALA A 12 8.08 8.57 3.57
CA ALA A 12 8.47 7.16 3.51
C ALA A 12 8.01 6.50 2.21
N ALA A 13 6.78 6.78 1.80
CA ALA A 13 6.23 6.22 0.57
C ALA A 13 6.95 6.77 -0.67
N MET A 14 7.23 8.07 -0.69
CA MET A 14 7.95 8.69 -1.80
C MET A 14 9.37 8.16 -1.91
N ASP A 15 10.07 8.01 -0.79
CA ASP A 15 11.43 7.46 -0.77
C ASP A 15 11.42 6.02 -1.30
N ALA A 16 10.44 5.21 -0.88
CA ALA A 16 10.32 3.83 -1.34
C ALA A 16 9.99 3.79 -2.84
N ALA A 17 9.13 4.69 -3.30
CA ALA A 17 8.78 4.76 -4.72
C ALA A 17 9.99 5.16 -5.58
N GLU A 18 10.78 6.11 -5.10
CA GLU A 18 12.01 6.50 -5.79
C GLU A 18 13.00 5.35 -5.88
N ALA A 19 13.14 4.58 -4.80
CA ALA A 19 13.99 3.40 -4.80
C ALA A 19 13.48 2.36 -5.80
N ALA A 20 12.17 2.15 -5.86
CA ALA A 20 11.58 1.22 -6.82
C ALA A 20 11.84 1.66 -8.26
N LEU A 21 11.68 2.96 -8.54
CA LEU A 21 11.95 3.50 -9.87
C LEU A 21 13.43 3.35 -10.25
N SER A 22 14.32 3.57 -9.28
CA SER A 22 15.78 3.41 -9.46
C SER A 22 16.12 1.96 -9.83
N GLU A 23 15.40 1.01 -9.27
CA GLU A 23 15.56 -0.41 -9.56
C GLU A 23 14.74 -0.87 -10.76
N LYS A 24 14.04 0.06 -11.42
CA LYS A 24 13.18 -0.21 -12.59
C LYS A 24 12.04 -1.17 -12.25
N LYS A 25 11.53 -1.10 -11.04
CA LYS A 25 10.39 -1.89 -10.63
C LYS A 25 9.08 -1.21 -11.08
N PRO A 26 8.10 -1.97 -11.54
CA PRO A 26 6.83 -1.40 -11.99
C PRO A 26 5.84 -1.10 -10.87
N PHE A 27 6.23 -1.30 -9.61
CA PHE A 27 5.36 -1.09 -8.46
C PHE A 27 6.19 -0.85 -7.21
N CYS A 28 5.51 -0.42 -6.12
CA CYS A 28 6.14 -0.21 -4.83
C CYS A 28 5.30 -0.87 -3.74
N VAL A 29 5.93 -1.64 -2.86
CA VAL A 29 5.31 -2.20 -1.66
C VAL A 29 6.18 -1.82 -0.49
N THR A 30 5.61 -1.11 0.49
CA THR A 30 6.37 -0.65 1.65
C THR A 30 5.44 -0.50 2.86
N HIS A 31 6.03 -0.17 4.01
CA HIS A 31 5.22 0.09 5.20
C HIS A 31 5.73 1.33 5.93
N VAL A 32 4.85 1.92 6.73
CA VAL A 32 5.18 3.06 7.57
C VAL A 32 4.70 2.77 8.99
N ASP A 33 5.19 3.53 9.94
CA ASP A 33 4.85 3.35 11.35
C ASP A 33 4.04 4.55 11.84
N VAL A 34 2.77 4.58 11.47
CA VAL A 34 1.82 5.61 11.88
C VAL A 34 0.58 4.99 12.55
N GLY A 35 0.72 3.76 13.04
CA GLY A 35 -0.37 3.06 13.70
C GLY A 35 -1.56 2.88 12.76
N LEU A 36 -2.75 3.23 13.24
CA LEU A 36 -3.99 3.08 12.48
C LEU A 36 -4.48 4.39 11.87
N ASP A 37 -3.57 5.32 11.60
CA ASP A 37 -3.91 6.61 10.99
C ASP A 37 -4.19 6.41 9.50
N THR A 38 -5.44 6.09 9.18
CA THR A 38 -5.86 5.80 7.80
C THR A 38 -5.66 7.00 6.87
N THR A 39 -5.88 8.20 7.38
CA THR A 39 -5.69 9.43 6.58
C THR A 39 -4.25 9.56 6.12
N ALA A 40 -3.29 9.33 7.03
CA ALA A 40 -1.87 9.43 6.71
C ALA A 40 -1.48 8.41 5.62
N VAL A 41 -1.92 7.16 5.77
CA VAL A 41 -1.61 6.10 4.80
C VAL A 41 -2.24 6.42 3.44
N ARG A 42 -3.48 6.85 3.45
CA ARG A 42 -4.21 7.21 2.22
C ARG A 42 -3.52 8.35 1.46
N GLU A 43 -3.18 9.43 2.17
CA GLU A 43 -2.54 10.59 1.55
C GLU A 43 -1.18 10.20 0.92
N ALA A 44 -0.44 9.33 1.59
CA ALA A 44 0.83 8.86 1.06
C ALA A 44 0.65 8.09 -0.26
N VAL A 45 -0.35 7.23 -0.32
CA VAL A 45 -0.65 6.47 -1.54
C VAL A 45 -1.04 7.41 -2.68
N ILE A 46 -1.92 8.37 -2.40
CA ILE A 46 -2.37 9.33 -3.41
C ILE A 46 -1.20 10.15 -3.93
N GLU A 47 -0.33 10.61 -3.04
CA GLU A 47 0.83 11.41 -3.43
C GLU A 47 1.78 10.65 -4.36
N VAL A 48 2.05 9.38 -4.04
CA VAL A 48 2.90 8.55 -4.90
C VAL A 48 2.27 8.36 -6.27
N MET A 49 0.97 8.11 -6.32
CA MET A 49 0.27 7.96 -7.59
C MET A 49 0.36 9.22 -8.44
N ASP A 50 0.18 10.40 -7.81
CA ASP A 50 0.22 11.67 -8.51
C ASP A 50 1.62 12.06 -8.96
N GLN A 51 2.61 11.87 -8.08
CA GLN A 51 3.97 12.35 -8.34
C GLN A 51 4.82 11.35 -9.12
N LYS A 52 4.62 10.07 -8.87
CA LYS A 52 5.46 9.02 -9.46
C LYS A 52 4.72 8.17 -10.51
N GLY A 53 3.38 8.21 -10.51
CA GLY A 53 2.60 7.42 -11.44
C GLY A 53 2.82 5.91 -11.27
N LEU A 54 3.08 5.47 -10.06
CA LEU A 54 3.50 4.10 -9.76
C LEU A 54 2.44 3.41 -8.89
N PRO A 55 2.07 2.15 -9.21
CA PRO A 55 1.23 1.38 -8.30
C PRO A 55 1.95 1.20 -6.96
N ILE A 56 1.22 1.39 -5.87
CA ILE A 56 1.78 1.31 -4.53
C ILE A 56 0.82 0.62 -3.58
N MET A 57 1.36 -0.22 -2.70
CA MET A 57 0.62 -0.75 -1.55
C MET A 57 1.39 -0.37 -0.29
N LEU A 58 0.71 0.34 0.60
CA LEU A 58 1.32 0.87 1.81
C LEU A 58 0.63 0.27 3.03
N PHE A 59 1.43 -0.26 3.92
CA PHE A 59 0.97 -0.92 5.15
C PHE A 59 1.37 -0.08 6.36
N SER A 60 0.49 -0.06 7.37
CA SER A 60 0.84 0.47 8.67
C SER A 60 0.23 -0.43 9.73
N THR A 61 0.94 -0.67 10.82
CA THR A 61 0.49 -1.58 11.87
C THR A 61 0.49 -0.91 13.22
N ASP A 62 -0.39 -1.40 14.11
CA ASP A 62 -0.41 -1.05 15.51
C ASP A 62 -0.22 -2.34 16.31
N GLU A 63 0.97 -2.53 16.83
CA GLU A 63 1.32 -3.75 17.57
C GLU A 63 0.49 -3.91 18.84
N ALA A 64 0.16 -2.80 19.50
CA ALA A 64 -0.60 -2.84 20.75
C ALA A 64 -1.98 -3.46 20.56
N SER A 65 -2.64 -3.18 19.42
CA SER A 65 -3.95 -3.75 19.11
C SER A 65 -3.89 -4.92 18.16
N ASN A 66 -2.69 -5.26 17.67
CA ASN A 66 -2.46 -6.31 16.67
C ASN A 66 -3.28 -6.09 15.40
N LYS A 67 -3.39 -4.82 14.98
CA LYS A 67 -4.17 -4.45 13.81
C LYS A 67 -3.29 -3.82 12.74
N ALA A 68 -3.75 -3.88 11.51
CA ALA A 68 -3.06 -3.28 10.38
C ALA A 68 -4.03 -2.49 9.52
N VAL A 69 -3.52 -1.43 8.90
CA VAL A 69 -4.25 -0.63 7.92
C VAL A 69 -3.46 -0.70 6.62
N ILE A 70 -4.14 -0.92 5.52
CA ILE A 70 -3.51 -1.05 4.21
C ILE A 70 -4.24 -0.17 3.22
N TYR A 71 -3.48 0.57 2.42
CA TYR A 71 -4.00 1.27 1.26
C TYR A 71 -3.20 0.85 0.05
N ALA A 72 -3.90 0.59 -1.04
CA ALA A 72 -3.27 0.27 -2.31
C ALA A 72 -3.80 1.24 -3.36
N GLY A 73 -2.94 1.65 -4.27
CA GLY A 73 -3.32 2.52 -5.37
C GLY A 73 -2.68 2.04 -6.66
N VAL A 74 -3.49 2.04 -7.72
CA VAL A 74 -3.03 1.73 -9.07
C VAL A 74 -3.41 2.90 -9.94
N PRO A 75 -2.44 3.67 -10.48
CA PRO A 75 -2.77 4.81 -11.33
C PRO A 75 -3.53 4.37 -12.58
N PRO A 76 -4.48 5.17 -13.07
CA PRO A 76 -5.27 4.79 -14.23
C PRO A 76 -4.45 4.58 -15.49
N ASN A 77 -3.26 5.17 -15.55
CA ASN A 77 -2.37 5.04 -16.69
C ASN A 77 -1.41 3.85 -16.61
N SER A 78 -1.42 3.14 -15.49
CA SER A 78 -0.57 1.97 -15.36
C SER A 78 -1.20 0.80 -16.10
N SER A 79 -0.44 -0.25 -16.31
CA SER A 79 -0.77 -1.34 -17.20
C SER A 79 -2.27 -1.70 -17.24
N SER A 80 -2.74 -1.94 -18.43
CA SER A 80 -4.14 -2.25 -18.69
C SER A 80 -4.60 -3.50 -17.93
N GLY A 81 -5.72 -3.37 -17.23
CA GLY A 81 -6.39 -4.50 -16.62
C GLY A 81 -5.98 -4.86 -15.20
N PHE A 82 -4.98 -4.20 -14.63
CA PHE A 82 -4.61 -4.47 -13.25
C PHE A 82 -5.54 -3.71 -12.30
N LYS A 83 -6.39 -4.44 -11.62
CA LYS A 83 -7.35 -3.85 -10.68
C LYS A 83 -6.76 -3.83 -9.29
N VAL A 84 -6.92 -2.71 -8.59
CA VAL A 84 -6.35 -2.53 -7.26
C VAL A 84 -6.89 -3.57 -6.27
N LEU A 85 -8.16 -3.96 -6.38
CA LEU A 85 -8.73 -4.97 -5.49
C LEU A 85 -8.16 -6.37 -5.74
N ASP A 86 -7.81 -6.68 -6.98
CA ASP A 86 -7.18 -7.95 -7.32
C ASP A 86 -5.79 -8.06 -6.69
N TRP A 87 -5.18 -6.93 -6.38
CA TRP A 87 -3.90 -6.86 -5.68
C TRP A 87 -4.10 -6.89 -4.17
N LEU A 88 -4.98 -6.03 -3.67
CA LEU A 88 -5.17 -5.83 -2.24
C LEU A 88 -5.75 -7.06 -1.55
N THR A 89 -6.84 -7.61 -2.06
CA THR A 89 -7.59 -8.67 -1.39
C THR A 89 -6.75 -9.89 -1.05
N PRO A 90 -6.01 -10.48 -2.00
CA PRO A 90 -5.17 -11.64 -1.64
C PRO A 90 -3.96 -11.24 -0.79
N SER A 91 -3.45 -10.03 -0.95
CA SER A 91 -2.26 -9.59 -0.20
C SER A 91 -2.52 -9.44 1.28
N ILE A 92 -3.73 -9.05 1.67
CA ILE A 92 -4.07 -8.84 3.07
C ILE A 92 -4.67 -10.08 3.74
N ALA A 93 -4.84 -11.17 3.02
CA ALA A 93 -5.34 -12.41 3.59
C ALA A 93 -4.52 -12.91 4.79
N PRO A 94 -3.17 -12.89 4.76
CA PRO A 94 -2.38 -13.28 5.94
C PRO A 94 -2.64 -12.44 7.17
N LEU A 95 -3.05 -11.19 6.98
CA LEU A 95 -3.39 -10.29 8.08
C LEU A 95 -4.80 -10.51 8.61
N LYS A 96 -5.50 -11.52 8.07
CA LYS A 96 -6.93 -11.74 8.32
C LYS A 96 -7.71 -10.47 7.96
N GLY A 97 -7.29 -9.85 6.86
CA GLY A 97 -7.79 -8.56 6.46
C GLY A 97 -9.00 -8.61 5.56
N ARG A 98 -9.72 -7.52 5.56
CA ARG A 98 -10.81 -7.29 4.62
C ARG A 98 -10.55 -5.97 3.92
N GLY A 99 -10.80 -5.96 2.63
CA GLY A 99 -10.60 -4.78 1.83
C GLY A 99 -11.83 -4.42 1.02
N GLY A 100 -11.84 -3.21 0.55
CA GLY A 100 -12.93 -2.71 -0.29
C GLY A 100 -12.51 -1.42 -0.96
N GLY A 101 -13.40 -0.86 -1.76
CA GLY A 101 -13.16 0.37 -2.50
C GLY A 101 -12.76 0.10 -3.93
N GLY A 102 -11.71 0.75 -4.38
CA GLY A 102 -11.26 0.67 -5.77
C GLY A 102 -11.69 1.87 -6.60
N LYS A 103 -12.36 2.82 -5.97
CA LYS A 103 -12.75 4.05 -6.63
C LYS A 103 -11.51 4.88 -6.92
N ASN A 104 -11.40 5.38 -8.15
CA ASN A 104 -10.25 6.17 -8.61
C ASN A 104 -8.92 5.42 -8.48
N GLY A 105 -8.97 4.09 -8.50
CA GLY A 105 -7.77 3.26 -8.41
C GLY A 105 -7.20 3.11 -7.01
N VAL A 106 -7.94 3.53 -5.97
CA VAL A 106 -7.50 3.42 -4.58
C VAL A 106 -8.43 2.50 -3.80
N ALA A 107 -7.86 1.53 -3.10
CA ALA A 107 -8.61 0.63 -2.24
C ALA A 107 -7.98 0.60 -0.86
N GLN A 108 -8.78 0.29 0.14
CA GLN A 108 -8.30 0.22 1.52
C GLN A 108 -8.60 -1.15 2.11
N GLY A 109 -7.79 -1.54 3.08
CA GLY A 109 -8.01 -2.77 3.81
C GLY A 109 -7.62 -2.60 5.27
N GLN A 110 -8.13 -3.50 6.10
CA GLN A 110 -7.79 -3.56 7.51
C GLN A 110 -7.53 -5.01 7.86
N GLY A 111 -6.53 -5.24 8.70
CA GLY A 111 -6.20 -6.58 9.16
C GLY A 111 -6.30 -6.68 10.67
N SER A 112 -6.58 -7.87 11.17
CA SER A 112 -6.65 -8.14 12.60
C SER A 112 -5.48 -8.95 13.13
N ASP A 113 -4.46 -9.19 12.29
CA ASP A 113 -3.26 -9.92 12.68
C ASP A 113 -2.01 -9.26 12.11
N ALA A 114 -1.53 -8.23 12.79
CA ALA A 114 -0.37 -7.46 12.35
C ALA A 114 0.92 -8.29 12.35
N SER A 115 0.95 -9.43 13.05
CA SER A 115 2.14 -10.28 13.09
C SER A 115 2.48 -10.88 11.73
N GLN A 116 1.54 -10.89 10.79
CA GLN A 116 1.73 -11.45 9.45
C GLN A 116 2.07 -10.38 8.40
N LEU A 117 2.50 -9.20 8.83
CA LEU A 117 2.83 -8.10 7.91
C LEU A 117 3.85 -8.50 6.84
N LYS A 118 4.91 -9.18 7.25
CA LYS A 118 5.96 -9.59 6.32
C LYS A 118 5.41 -10.49 5.22
N GLU A 119 4.58 -11.46 5.59
CA GLU A 119 3.98 -12.37 4.62
C GLU A 119 3.03 -11.63 3.68
N ALA A 120 2.26 -10.69 4.21
CA ALA A 120 1.37 -9.87 3.38
C ALA A 120 2.15 -9.05 2.36
N MET A 121 3.27 -8.46 2.78
CA MET A 121 4.12 -7.69 1.87
C MET A 121 4.75 -8.58 0.80
N GLU A 122 5.17 -9.78 1.16
CA GLU A 122 5.71 -10.73 0.18
C GLU A 122 4.66 -11.12 -0.86
N LEU A 123 3.43 -11.38 -0.43
CA LEU A 123 2.33 -11.68 -1.35
C LEU A 123 2.05 -10.49 -2.26
N ALA A 124 2.04 -9.28 -1.72
CA ALA A 124 1.82 -8.08 -2.52
C ALA A 124 2.88 -7.94 -3.61
N ASN A 125 4.14 -8.17 -3.26
CA ASN A 125 5.24 -8.17 -4.22
C ASN A 125 5.06 -9.23 -5.31
N ASN A 126 4.72 -10.44 -4.91
CA ASN A 126 4.58 -11.55 -5.84
C ASN A 126 3.44 -11.31 -6.82
N ILE A 127 2.29 -10.85 -6.32
CA ILE A 127 1.13 -10.60 -7.16
C ILE A 127 1.42 -9.49 -8.16
N ALA A 128 1.99 -8.39 -7.69
CA ALA A 128 2.33 -7.26 -8.56
C ALA A 128 3.37 -7.66 -9.60
N SER A 129 4.38 -8.44 -9.21
CA SER A 129 5.38 -8.96 -10.13
C SER A 129 4.76 -9.76 -11.25
N MET A 130 3.79 -10.62 -10.93
CA MET A 130 3.12 -11.44 -11.93
C MET A 130 2.24 -10.62 -12.86
N LYS A 131 1.58 -9.60 -12.32
CA LYS A 131 0.60 -8.80 -13.10
C LYS A 131 1.24 -7.67 -13.89
N LEU A 132 2.36 -7.14 -13.41
CA LEU A 132 2.96 -5.94 -13.97
C LEU A 132 4.29 -6.17 -14.69
N SER A 133 4.79 -7.39 -14.66
CA SER A 133 6.05 -7.71 -15.33
C SER A 133 5.91 -8.05 -16.81
#